data_e2262b7871100e81bf04a7d29182b803
#
_entry.id   e2262b7871100e81bf04a7d29182b803
#
_cell.length_a   1.000
_cell.length_b   1.000
_cell.length_c   1.000
_cell.angle_alpha   90.00
_cell.angle_beta   90.00
_cell.angle_gamma   90.00
#
_symmetry.space_group_name_H-M   'P 1'
#
loop_
_entity.id
_entity.type
_entity.pdbx_description
1 polymer ?
#
loop_
_entity_poly.entity_id
_entity_poly.type
_entity_poly.pdbx_seq_one_letter_code
_entity_poly.pdbx_strand_id
1 'polypeptide(L)'
;MSTKSTASVPSRPDPVSTPGIGHDANAGTQLPTVSRESLVSARDLSVGYGDQPVCAPATFDLLAGQVLALVGVNGAGKSTILRTCCGLLHPLSGQVHVLGHVPDPRSGAQRAAIATDLGQESFFPTLTVAEHLRMVCFGHGVVEADERVSDLLEDLELRRLAGHLPEELSSGQRRRLALASVLARPRRLLVLDEPEQRLDRVTRLLLADMLVEEREAGGAVLMVSHDPEIVEEAATDVLLVGRDTRMLSVDDGVRAIEEGLR
;
A
#
# COMPACT_ATOMS: atom_id res chain seq x y z
N MET A 1 -19.92 -77.08 6.19
CA MET A 1 -21.35 -77.04 5.73
C MET A 1 -21.64 -75.65 5.27
N SER A 2 -21.75 -75.53 3.98
CA SER A 2 -22.00 -74.27 3.23
C SER A 2 -23.47 -73.96 3.17
N THR A 3 -23.84 -72.67 3.31
CA THR A 3 -25.09 -72.17 2.75
C THR A 3 -24.85 -70.85 2.05
N LYS A 4 -24.98 -70.89 0.72
CA LYS A 4 -25.04 -69.74 -0.17
C LYS A 4 -26.35 -69.02 0.00
N SER A 5 -26.33 -67.71 0.20
CA SER A 5 -27.47 -66.84 0.03
C SER A 5 -27.35 -66.04 -1.24
N THR A 6 -28.31 -66.22 -2.14
CA THR A 6 -28.47 -65.53 -3.43
C THR A 6 -29.17 -64.21 -3.19
N ALA A 7 -28.49 -63.11 -3.57
CA ALA A 7 -29.10 -61.79 -3.61
C ALA A 7 -29.70 -61.50 -4.99
N SER A 8 -30.99 -61.11 -4.99
CA SER A 8 -31.82 -60.76 -6.13
C SER A 8 -31.44 -59.31 -6.61
N VAL A 9 -31.39 -59.19 -7.93
CA VAL A 9 -31.14 -57.93 -8.66
C VAL A 9 -32.49 -57.18 -8.83
N PRO A 10 -32.60 -55.90 -8.54
CA PRO A 10 -33.78 -55.13 -8.90
C PRO A 10 -33.69 -54.56 -10.32
N SER A 11 -34.83 -54.60 -10.99
CA SER A 11 -35.15 -54.19 -12.34
C SER A 11 -35.01 -52.67 -12.58
N ARG A 12 -34.59 -52.30 -13.80
CA ARG A 12 -34.52 -50.93 -14.32
C ARG A 12 -35.91 -50.27 -14.41
N PRO A 13 -36.03 -48.97 -14.11
CA PRO A 13 -37.20 -48.19 -14.52
C PRO A 13 -37.04 -47.60 -15.95
N ASP A 14 -38.21 -47.41 -16.59
CA ASP A 14 -38.41 -46.93 -17.95
C ASP A 14 -37.99 -45.46 -18.21
N PRO A 15 -37.78 -45.06 -19.46
CA PRO A 15 -37.30 -43.72 -19.78
C PRO A 15 -38.40 -42.67 -19.73
N VAL A 16 -38.15 -41.62 -18.94
CA VAL A 16 -39.00 -40.43 -18.83
C VAL A 16 -38.75 -39.49 -19.99
N SER A 17 -39.81 -39.06 -20.64
CA SER A 17 -39.92 -38.14 -21.78
C SER A 17 -39.32 -36.77 -21.45
N THR A 18 -38.47 -36.25 -22.37
CA THR A 18 -37.86 -34.94 -22.35
C THR A 18 -38.83 -33.85 -22.82
N PRO A 19 -39.07 -32.77 -22.09
CA PRO A 19 -39.69 -31.56 -22.64
C PRO A 19 -38.62 -30.69 -23.35
N GLY A 20 -39.03 -30.11 -24.47
CA GLY A 20 -38.19 -29.35 -25.40
C GLY A 20 -37.50 -28.11 -24.74
N ILE A 21 -36.26 -27.93 -25.19
CA ILE A 21 -35.42 -26.80 -24.82
C ILE A 21 -35.80 -25.60 -25.69
N GLY A 22 -36.45 -24.60 -25.06
CA GLY A 22 -36.55 -23.27 -25.65
C GLY A 22 -35.17 -22.59 -25.61
N HIS A 23 -34.68 -22.16 -26.77
CA HIS A 23 -33.50 -21.28 -26.87
C HIS A 23 -33.89 -19.86 -26.43
N ASP A 24 -33.55 -19.50 -25.21
CA ASP A 24 -33.36 -18.09 -24.84
C ASP A 24 -31.87 -17.78 -24.83
N ALA A 25 -31.41 -17.19 -25.93
CA ALA A 25 -30.11 -16.57 -26.04
C ALA A 25 -30.19 -15.19 -25.38
N ASN A 26 -29.58 -14.98 -24.28
CA ASN A 26 -28.81 -13.82 -23.81
C ASN A 26 -28.79 -13.69 -22.28
N ALA A 27 -28.00 -14.52 -21.64
CA ALA A 27 -27.54 -14.21 -20.29
C ALA A 27 -26.04 -13.89 -20.40
N GLY A 28 -25.72 -12.61 -20.54
CA GLY A 28 -24.35 -12.14 -20.39
C GLY A 28 -23.83 -12.58 -19.03
N THR A 29 -22.89 -13.51 -19.02
CA THR A 29 -22.14 -13.92 -17.83
C THR A 29 -21.33 -12.70 -17.36
N GLN A 30 -21.91 -11.88 -16.49
CA GLN A 30 -21.14 -10.95 -15.69
C GLN A 30 -20.27 -11.80 -14.78
N LEU A 31 -18.96 -11.79 -15.06
CA LEU A 31 -17.94 -12.29 -14.12
C LEU A 31 -18.21 -11.60 -12.77
N PRO A 32 -18.15 -12.33 -11.64
CA PRO A 32 -18.32 -11.71 -10.33
C PRO A 32 -17.23 -10.64 -10.19
N THR A 33 -17.67 -9.39 -10.07
CA THR A 33 -16.79 -8.27 -9.68
C THR A 33 -16.27 -8.63 -8.30
N VAL A 34 -15.01 -9.02 -8.20
CA VAL A 34 -14.33 -9.18 -6.91
C VAL A 34 -14.38 -7.79 -6.28
N SER A 35 -15.23 -7.62 -5.28
CA SER A 35 -15.28 -6.38 -4.49
C SER A 35 -13.94 -6.27 -3.76
N ARG A 36 -13.02 -5.47 -4.31
CA ARG A 36 -11.76 -5.18 -3.62
C ARG A 36 -12.07 -4.41 -2.35
N GLU A 37 -11.46 -4.85 -1.25
CA GLU A 37 -11.61 -4.18 0.04
C GLU A 37 -11.03 -2.76 -0.03
N SER A 38 -11.81 -1.76 0.43
CA SER A 38 -11.31 -0.39 0.58
C SER A 38 -10.44 -0.29 1.83
N LEU A 39 -9.17 0.03 1.65
CA LEU A 39 -8.21 0.20 2.74
C LEU A 39 -8.12 1.64 3.24
N VAL A 40 -8.35 2.62 2.36
CA VAL A 40 -8.52 4.03 2.75
C VAL A 40 -9.72 4.59 2.02
N SER A 41 -10.61 5.25 2.74
CA SER A 41 -11.77 5.95 2.18
C SER A 41 -11.84 7.35 2.77
N ALA A 42 -11.76 8.38 1.92
CA ALA A 42 -11.90 9.78 2.29
C ALA A 42 -13.10 10.39 1.58
N ARG A 43 -13.93 11.16 2.30
CA ARG A 43 -15.12 11.84 1.76
C ARG A 43 -15.12 13.27 2.24
N ASP A 44 -15.02 14.20 1.29
CA ASP A 44 -14.95 15.64 1.52
C ASP A 44 -13.95 16.02 2.63
N LEU A 45 -12.82 15.30 2.65
CA LEU A 45 -11.80 15.39 3.68
C LEU A 45 -11.09 16.74 3.60
N SER A 46 -11.38 17.63 4.53
CA SER A 46 -10.68 18.90 4.70
C SER A 46 -9.59 18.76 5.76
N VAL A 47 -8.37 19.12 5.40
CA VAL A 47 -7.18 19.01 6.27
C VAL A 47 -6.50 20.36 6.43
N GLY A 48 -5.86 20.57 7.59
CA GLY A 48 -5.19 21.84 7.87
C GLY A 48 -4.68 21.95 9.30
N TYR A 49 -4.31 23.16 9.68
CA TYR A 49 -3.81 23.48 11.01
C TYR A 49 -4.67 24.60 11.65
N GLY A 50 -5.08 24.40 12.90
CA GLY A 50 -6.11 25.23 13.51
C GLY A 50 -7.40 25.14 12.68
N ASP A 51 -7.98 26.29 12.30
CA ASP A 51 -9.19 26.35 11.47
C ASP A 51 -8.89 26.67 9.98
N GLN A 52 -7.63 26.57 9.56
CA GLN A 52 -7.20 26.94 8.21
C GLN A 52 -6.95 25.69 7.35
N PRO A 53 -7.80 25.43 6.34
CA PRO A 53 -7.55 24.36 5.37
C PRO A 53 -6.33 24.69 4.51
N VAL A 54 -5.53 23.68 4.19
CA VAL A 54 -4.32 23.84 3.36
C VAL A 54 -4.54 23.47 1.90
N CYS A 55 -5.65 22.78 1.57
CA CYS A 55 -6.07 22.44 0.22
C CYS A 55 -7.59 22.37 0.12
N ALA A 56 -8.11 22.22 -1.08
CA ALA A 56 -9.51 21.87 -1.28
C ALA A 56 -9.81 20.48 -0.70
N PRO A 57 -11.06 20.21 -0.28
CA PRO A 57 -11.44 18.92 0.27
C PRO A 57 -11.13 17.76 -0.68
N ALA A 58 -10.61 16.66 -0.14
CA ALA A 58 -10.25 15.48 -0.90
C ALA A 58 -11.31 14.38 -0.78
N THR A 59 -11.66 13.76 -1.91
CA THR A 59 -12.51 12.57 -1.95
C THR A 59 -11.83 11.52 -2.80
N PHE A 60 -11.50 10.36 -2.18
CA PHE A 60 -10.85 9.25 -2.84
C PHE A 60 -11.07 7.93 -2.09
N ASP A 61 -10.89 6.83 -2.80
CA ASP A 61 -10.77 5.49 -2.26
C ASP A 61 -9.42 4.90 -2.68
N LEU A 62 -8.81 4.12 -1.79
CA LEU A 62 -7.64 3.29 -2.08
C LEU A 62 -8.00 1.85 -1.73
N LEU A 63 -8.02 1.00 -2.74
CA LEU A 63 -8.40 -0.40 -2.60
C LEU A 63 -7.16 -1.29 -2.45
N ALA A 64 -7.35 -2.50 -1.94
CA ALA A 64 -6.31 -3.53 -1.94
C ALA A 64 -5.78 -3.76 -3.37
N GLY A 65 -4.46 -3.84 -3.51
CA GLY A 65 -3.78 -3.97 -4.81
C GLY A 65 -3.74 -2.67 -5.62
N GLN A 66 -3.83 -1.51 -4.98
CA GLN A 66 -3.68 -0.20 -5.62
C GLN A 66 -2.57 0.64 -5.00
N VAL A 67 -2.04 1.55 -5.81
CA VAL A 67 -1.10 2.59 -5.40
C VAL A 67 -1.70 3.94 -5.76
N LEU A 68 -2.02 4.76 -4.76
CA LEU A 68 -2.49 6.12 -4.94
C LEU A 68 -1.34 7.10 -4.68
N ALA A 69 -0.93 7.82 -5.71
CA ALA A 69 0.06 8.88 -5.61
C ALA A 69 -0.60 10.25 -5.42
N LEU A 70 -0.21 10.96 -4.36
CA LEU A 70 -0.57 12.35 -4.11
C LEU A 70 0.47 13.26 -4.75
N VAL A 71 0.07 14.06 -5.71
CA VAL A 71 0.92 15.02 -6.42
C VAL A 71 0.42 16.44 -6.19
N GLY A 72 1.28 17.43 -6.29
CA GLY A 72 0.93 18.83 -6.07
C GLY A 72 2.15 19.66 -5.68
N VAL A 73 2.04 20.98 -5.74
CA VAL A 73 3.14 21.88 -5.36
C VAL A 73 3.57 21.70 -3.90
N ASN A 74 4.79 22.11 -3.56
CA ASN A 74 5.24 22.10 -2.17
C ASN A 74 4.33 22.98 -1.31
N GLY A 75 3.94 22.45 -0.15
CA GLY A 75 3.01 23.12 0.76
C GLY A 75 1.53 22.98 0.39
N ALA A 76 1.17 22.22 -0.65
CA ALA A 76 -0.22 22.01 -1.07
C ALA A 76 -1.07 21.16 -0.11
N GLY A 77 -0.50 20.59 0.95
CA GLY A 77 -1.26 19.80 1.93
C GLY A 77 -1.14 18.28 1.77
N LYS A 78 -0.31 17.78 0.84
CA LYS A 78 -0.12 16.33 0.60
C LYS A 78 0.25 15.56 1.87
N SER A 79 1.33 15.95 2.55
CA SER A 79 1.77 15.35 3.82
C SER A 79 0.73 15.52 4.93
N THR A 80 -0.10 16.58 4.88
CA THR A 80 -1.18 16.78 5.83
C THR A 80 -2.28 15.74 5.64
N ILE A 81 -2.63 15.42 4.38
CA ILE A 81 -3.55 14.33 4.05
C ILE A 81 -2.99 12.99 4.56
N LEU A 82 -1.70 12.66 4.27
CA LEU A 82 -1.09 11.42 4.77
C LEU A 82 -1.15 11.32 6.30
N ARG A 83 -0.76 12.39 6.99
CA ARG A 83 -0.79 12.42 8.47
C ARG A 83 -2.19 12.27 9.03
N THR A 84 -3.21 12.82 8.36
CA THR A 84 -4.62 12.65 8.73
C THR A 84 -5.08 11.21 8.50
N CYS A 85 -4.70 10.56 7.40
CA CYS A 85 -4.95 9.15 7.17
C CYS A 85 -4.25 8.24 8.19
N CYS A 86 -3.11 8.65 8.75
CA CYS A 86 -2.42 7.94 9.82
C CYS A 86 -2.97 8.26 11.23
N GLY A 87 -4.00 9.11 11.36
CA GLY A 87 -4.56 9.54 12.65
C GLY A 87 -3.65 10.47 13.47
N LEU A 88 -2.58 11.00 12.86
CA LEU A 88 -1.66 11.95 13.51
C LEU A 88 -2.20 13.38 13.52
N LEU A 89 -3.17 13.67 12.66
CA LEU A 89 -3.92 14.93 12.60
C LEU A 89 -5.41 14.60 12.51
N HIS A 90 -6.23 15.43 13.15
CA HIS A 90 -7.68 15.34 12.98
C HIS A 90 -8.12 16.12 11.73
N PRO A 91 -9.11 15.61 10.97
CA PRO A 91 -9.70 16.36 9.88
C PRO A 91 -10.39 17.63 10.41
N LEU A 92 -10.37 18.71 9.65
CA LEU A 92 -11.15 19.91 9.93
C LEU A 92 -12.64 19.67 9.65
N SER A 93 -12.94 18.94 8.58
CA SER A 93 -14.28 18.47 8.24
C SER A 93 -14.20 17.24 7.31
N GLY A 94 -15.35 16.65 6.98
CA GLY A 94 -15.41 15.42 6.20
C GLY A 94 -15.07 14.19 7.02
N GLN A 95 -14.74 13.09 6.35
CA GLN A 95 -14.50 11.80 7.00
C GLN A 95 -13.35 11.06 6.32
N VAL A 96 -12.58 10.34 7.13
CA VAL A 96 -11.59 9.38 6.64
C VAL A 96 -11.71 8.10 7.46
N HIS A 97 -11.67 6.96 6.76
CA HIS A 97 -11.60 5.63 7.35
C HIS A 97 -10.40 4.90 6.77
N VAL A 98 -9.67 4.21 7.62
CA VAL A 98 -8.52 3.38 7.25
C VAL A 98 -8.73 1.99 7.82
N LEU A 99 -8.68 0.97 6.97
CA LEU A 99 -9.02 -0.42 7.33
C LEU A 99 -10.43 -0.53 7.95
N GLY A 100 -11.39 0.27 7.43
CA GLY A 100 -12.77 0.28 7.90
C GLY A 100 -13.02 1.05 9.21
N HIS A 101 -12.00 1.67 9.80
CA HIS A 101 -12.09 2.38 11.09
C HIS A 101 -11.60 3.82 10.98
N VAL A 102 -12.03 4.67 11.90
CA VAL A 102 -11.41 6.00 12.08
C VAL A 102 -9.94 5.79 12.45
N PRO A 103 -9.01 6.51 11.82
CA PRO A 103 -7.59 6.37 12.11
C PRO A 103 -7.27 6.68 13.59
N ASP A 104 -6.65 5.72 14.28
CA ASP A 104 -6.16 5.89 15.66
C ASP A 104 -4.74 5.30 15.79
N PRO A 105 -3.71 6.13 15.93
CA PRO A 105 -2.32 5.68 16.04
C PRO A 105 -2.05 4.90 17.33
N ARG A 106 -2.98 4.91 18.30
CA ARG A 106 -2.87 4.14 19.55
C ARG A 106 -3.44 2.73 19.38
N SER A 107 -4.22 2.48 18.34
CA SER A 107 -4.77 1.14 18.05
C SER A 107 -3.65 0.17 17.67
N GLY A 108 -3.48 -0.90 18.46
CA GLY A 108 -2.50 -1.95 18.18
C GLY A 108 -2.74 -2.64 16.84
N ALA A 109 -4.02 -2.87 16.48
CA ALA A 109 -4.41 -3.49 15.22
C ALA A 109 -4.04 -2.62 14.01
N GLN A 110 -4.31 -1.30 14.08
CA GLN A 110 -3.93 -0.39 13.00
C GLN A 110 -2.41 -0.26 12.89
N ARG A 111 -1.68 -0.13 14.01
CA ARG A 111 -0.21 -0.12 13.99
C ARG A 111 0.42 -1.39 13.40
N ALA A 112 -0.19 -2.54 13.60
CA ALA A 112 0.30 -3.79 13.02
C ALA A 112 0.03 -3.89 11.51
N ALA A 113 -1.03 -3.24 11.02
CA ALA A 113 -1.47 -3.34 9.62
C ALA A 113 -1.02 -2.17 8.75
N ILE A 114 -0.51 -1.06 9.33
CA ILE A 114 -0.07 0.14 8.61
C ILE A 114 1.43 0.34 8.83
N ALA A 115 2.21 0.35 7.76
CA ALA A 115 3.61 0.75 7.80
C ALA A 115 3.74 2.18 7.25
N THR A 116 4.46 3.05 7.96
CA THR A 116 4.56 4.46 7.59
C THR A 116 6.00 4.93 7.56
N ASP A 117 6.35 5.67 6.50
CA ASP A 117 7.52 6.54 6.44
C ASP A 117 7.05 7.96 6.08
N LEU A 118 7.05 8.84 7.07
CA LEU A 118 6.60 10.21 6.93
C LEU A 118 7.78 11.21 6.94
N GLY A 119 8.93 10.77 6.42
CA GLY A 119 10.12 11.58 6.26
C GLY A 119 10.94 11.78 7.53
N GLN A 120 10.60 11.09 8.63
CA GLN A 120 11.37 11.13 9.88
C GLN A 120 12.21 9.86 10.00
N GLU A 121 13.53 10.02 9.91
CA GLU A 121 14.47 8.93 10.12
C GLU A 121 14.69 8.73 11.63
N SER A 122 14.31 7.57 12.15
CA SER A 122 14.50 7.21 13.55
C SER A 122 15.22 5.88 13.64
N PHE A 123 16.45 5.91 14.14
CA PHE A 123 17.27 4.72 14.33
C PHE A 123 17.72 4.57 15.77
N PHE A 124 17.95 3.34 16.18
CA PHE A 124 18.63 3.07 17.44
C PHE A 124 20.12 3.34 17.25
N PRO A 125 20.69 4.35 17.92
CA PRO A 125 22.04 4.82 17.61
C PRO A 125 23.14 3.82 17.95
N THR A 126 22.85 2.83 18.80
CA THR A 126 23.79 1.81 19.27
C THR A 126 23.64 0.47 18.56
N LEU A 127 22.69 0.34 17.64
CA LEU A 127 22.52 -0.87 16.84
C LEU A 127 23.09 -0.67 15.45
N THR A 128 23.79 -1.67 14.97
CA THR A 128 24.22 -1.74 13.57
C THR A 128 23.00 -1.79 12.63
N VAL A 129 23.21 -1.52 11.34
CA VAL A 129 22.18 -1.63 10.31
C VAL A 129 21.42 -2.97 10.39
N ALA A 130 22.17 -4.09 10.45
CA ALA A 130 21.54 -5.40 10.51
C ALA A 130 20.80 -5.64 11.84
N GLU A 131 21.37 -5.22 12.96
CA GLU A 131 20.72 -5.37 14.29
C GLU A 131 19.47 -4.50 14.38
N HIS A 132 19.50 -3.29 13.83
CA HIS A 132 18.33 -2.41 13.75
C HIS A 132 17.19 -3.08 12.97
N LEU A 133 17.47 -3.62 11.78
CA LEU A 133 16.46 -4.31 10.97
C LEU A 133 15.93 -5.57 11.67
N ARG A 134 16.80 -6.37 12.32
CA ARG A 134 16.35 -7.52 13.13
C ARG A 134 15.43 -7.10 14.26
N MET A 135 15.76 -6.00 14.94
CA MET A 135 14.92 -5.47 16.01
C MET A 135 13.55 -5.04 15.51
N VAL A 136 13.48 -4.39 14.33
CA VAL A 136 12.22 -4.04 13.68
C VAL A 136 11.43 -5.30 13.34
N CYS A 137 12.04 -6.29 12.69
CA CYS A 137 11.40 -7.56 12.36
C CYS A 137 10.86 -8.26 13.62
N PHE A 138 11.67 -8.36 14.67
CA PHE A 138 11.28 -8.97 15.95
C PHE A 138 10.11 -8.23 16.60
N GLY A 139 10.15 -6.90 16.66
CA GLY A 139 9.09 -6.07 17.24
C GLY A 139 7.75 -6.18 16.50
N HIS A 140 7.78 -6.58 15.23
CA HIS A 140 6.60 -6.78 14.40
C HIS A 140 6.24 -8.25 14.14
N GLY A 141 6.91 -9.21 14.81
CA GLY A 141 6.58 -10.63 14.76
C GLY A 141 6.88 -11.30 13.42
N VAL A 142 7.89 -10.82 12.69
CA VAL A 142 8.33 -11.47 11.44
C VAL A 142 8.97 -12.82 11.77
N VAL A 143 8.43 -13.89 11.21
CA VAL A 143 8.83 -15.29 11.56
C VAL A 143 10.23 -15.59 11.06
N GLU A 144 10.56 -15.23 9.82
CA GLU A 144 11.86 -15.46 9.18
C GLU A 144 12.67 -14.16 9.12
N ALA A 145 12.91 -13.58 10.32
CA ALA A 145 13.51 -12.25 10.44
C ALA A 145 14.91 -12.15 9.79
N ASP A 146 15.77 -13.16 9.94
CA ASP A 146 17.12 -13.12 9.37
C ASP A 146 17.11 -13.21 7.84
N GLU A 147 16.22 -14.01 7.25
CA GLU A 147 16.02 -14.08 5.80
C GLU A 147 15.50 -12.74 5.28
N ARG A 148 14.43 -12.21 5.87
CA ARG A 148 13.88 -10.89 5.51
C ARG A 148 14.91 -9.76 5.61
N VAL A 149 15.75 -9.77 6.65
CA VAL A 149 16.83 -8.79 6.80
C VAL A 149 17.88 -8.97 5.69
N SER A 150 18.23 -10.22 5.35
CA SER A 150 19.19 -10.51 4.28
C SER A 150 18.71 -9.96 2.93
N ASP A 151 17.43 -10.19 2.60
CA ASP A 151 16.81 -9.70 1.36
C ASP A 151 16.82 -8.16 1.30
N LEU A 152 16.34 -7.50 2.35
CA LEU A 152 16.33 -6.03 2.41
C LEU A 152 17.71 -5.40 2.34
N LEU A 153 18.73 -6.05 2.93
CA LEU A 153 20.12 -5.60 2.82
C LEU A 153 20.66 -5.73 1.39
N GLU A 154 20.22 -6.74 0.65
CA GLU A 154 20.57 -6.94 -0.76
C GLU A 154 19.83 -5.92 -1.63
N ASP A 155 18.49 -5.91 -1.56
CA ASP A 155 17.61 -5.09 -2.40
C ASP A 155 17.90 -3.59 -2.29
N LEU A 156 18.24 -3.11 -1.09
CA LEU A 156 18.58 -1.70 -0.85
C LEU A 156 20.08 -1.41 -0.80
N GLU A 157 20.90 -2.35 -1.29
CA GLU A 157 22.37 -2.21 -1.37
C GLU A 157 23.04 -1.86 -0.02
N LEU A 158 22.49 -2.37 1.09
CA LEU A 158 23.01 -2.13 2.45
C LEU A 158 23.92 -3.25 2.96
N ARG A 159 24.09 -4.35 2.22
CA ARG A 159 24.82 -5.55 2.67
C ARG A 159 26.24 -5.24 3.19
N ARG A 160 26.97 -4.36 2.50
CA ARG A 160 28.33 -3.96 2.91
C ARG A 160 28.34 -3.08 4.16
N LEU A 161 27.20 -2.51 4.50
CA LEU A 161 27.02 -1.60 5.64
C LEU A 161 26.33 -2.29 6.82
N ALA A 162 26.06 -3.59 6.74
CA ALA A 162 25.33 -4.35 7.75
C ALA A 162 25.88 -4.22 9.16
N GLY A 163 27.21 -4.09 9.31
CA GLY A 163 27.90 -3.91 10.59
C GLY A 163 28.16 -2.47 11.00
N HIS A 164 27.74 -1.46 10.21
CA HIS A 164 27.96 -0.06 10.52
C HIS A 164 26.83 0.49 11.40
N LEU A 165 27.16 1.53 12.20
CA LEU A 165 26.16 2.29 12.96
C LEU A 165 25.47 3.31 12.05
N PRO A 166 24.21 3.70 12.36
CA PRO A 166 23.47 4.68 11.56
C PRO A 166 24.18 6.04 11.41
N GLU A 167 24.98 6.45 12.38
CA GLU A 167 25.76 7.71 12.33
C GLU A 167 26.91 7.67 11.32
N GLU A 168 27.42 6.48 10.98
CA GLU A 168 28.49 6.29 10.00
C GLU A 168 27.98 6.31 8.55
N LEU A 169 26.66 6.29 8.36
CA LEU A 169 26.03 6.26 7.05
C LEU A 169 25.92 7.65 6.42
N SER A 170 26.07 7.72 5.10
CA SER A 170 25.69 8.91 4.34
C SER A 170 24.18 9.16 4.40
N SER A 171 23.73 10.36 4.00
CA SER A 171 22.29 10.68 3.99
C SER A 171 21.45 9.75 3.10
N GLY A 172 21.99 9.36 1.92
CA GLY A 172 21.33 8.39 1.04
C GLY A 172 21.29 6.99 1.64
N GLN A 173 22.37 6.54 2.29
CA GLN A 173 22.41 5.24 2.98
C GLN A 173 21.45 5.21 4.18
N ARG A 174 21.36 6.29 4.96
CA ARG A 174 20.33 6.41 6.01
C ARG A 174 18.92 6.35 5.44
N ARG A 175 18.68 7.01 4.29
CA ARG A 175 17.38 6.94 3.62
C ARG A 175 17.02 5.51 3.20
N ARG A 176 17.99 4.77 2.64
CA ARG A 176 17.80 3.34 2.31
C ARG A 176 17.51 2.49 3.56
N LEU A 177 18.19 2.74 4.68
CA LEU A 177 17.91 2.07 5.96
C LEU A 177 16.51 2.40 6.51
N ALA A 178 16.04 3.65 6.36
CA ALA A 178 14.69 4.02 6.75
C ALA A 178 13.65 3.27 5.92
N LEU A 179 13.82 3.19 4.60
CA LEU A 179 12.97 2.39 3.72
C LEU A 179 13.01 0.90 4.08
N ALA A 180 14.21 0.33 4.29
CA ALA A 180 14.35 -1.06 4.75
C ALA A 180 13.56 -1.33 6.03
N SER A 181 13.61 -0.40 6.99
CA SER A 181 12.92 -0.51 8.28
C SER A 181 11.38 -0.53 8.12
N VAL A 182 10.85 0.25 7.19
CA VAL A 182 9.41 0.28 6.91
C VAL A 182 8.99 -0.95 6.12
N LEU A 183 9.77 -1.34 5.11
CA LEU A 183 9.51 -2.51 4.27
C LEU A 183 9.70 -3.84 5.03
N ALA A 184 10.48 -3.87 6.12
CA ALA A 184 10.63 -5.03 6.98
C ALA A 184 9.32 -5.44 7.68
N ARG A 185 8.39 -4.51 7.85
CA ARG A 185 7.18 -4.73 8.65
C ARG A 185 6.10 -5.43 7.85
N PRO A 186 5.39 -6.44 8.41
CA PRO A 186 4.12 -6.92 7.87
C PRO A 186 3.12 -5.76 7.80
N ARG A 187 2.35 -5.69 6.73
CA ARG A 187 1.41 -4.57 6.51
C ARG A 187 0.32 -4.93 5.51
N ARG A 188 -0.75 -4.15 5.52
CA ARG A 188 -1.79 -4.13 4.50
C ARG A 188 -1.81 -2.79 3.76
N LEU A 189 -1.37 -1.73 4.46
CA LEU A 189 -1.26 -0.38 3.93
C LEU A 189 0.15 0.16 4.18
N LEU A 190 0.81 0.59 3.12
CA LEU A 190 2.07 1.31 3.14
C LEU A 190 1.81 2.79 2.90
N VAL A 191 2.31 3.67 3.77
CA VAL A 191 2.17 5.13 3.64
C VAL A 191 3.54 5.76 3.57
N LEU A 192 3.83 6.47 2.48
CA LEU A 192 5.14 7.03 2.18
C LEU A 192 5.06 8.53 1.85
N ASP A 193 5.88 9.34 2.49
CA ASP A 193 6.01 10.77 2.23
C ASP A 193 7.35 11.06 1.56
N GLU A 194 7.34 11.30 0.24
CA GLU A 194 8.50 11.55 -0.63
C GLU A 194 9.62 10.51 -0.42
N PRO A 195 9.34 9.20 -0.62
CA PRO A 195 10.30 8.14 -0.34
C PRO A 195 11.57 8.22 -1.21
N GLU A 196 11.47 8.85 -2.39
CA GLU A 196 12.55 9.04 -3.35
C GLU A 196 13.61 10.06 -2.92
N GLN A 197 13.34 10.87 -1.92
CA GLN A 197 14.28 11.91 -1.49
C GLN A 197 15.65 11.33 -1.10
N ARG A 198 16.73 11.94 -1.57
CA ARG A 198 18.12 11.56 -1.32
C ARG A 198 18.54 10.19 -1.88
N LEU A 199 17.69 9.55 -2.69
CA LEU A 199 18.03 8.34 -3.42
C LEU A 199 18.64 8.69 -4.79
N ASP A 200 19.62 7.90 -5.20
CA ASP A 200 20.08 7.92 -6.58
C ASP A 200 19.05 7.25 -7.51
N ARG A 201 19.25 7.42 -8.82
CA ARG A 201 18.28 6.92 -9.81
C ARG A 201 18.10 5.41 -9.74
N VAL A 202 19.17 4.66 -9.51
CA VAL A 202 19.08 3.19 -9.45
C VAL A 202 18.19 2.76 -8.27
N THR A 203 18.43 3.35 -7.10
CA THR A 203 17.60 3.05 -5.91
C THR A 203 16.15 3.51 -6.09
N ARG A 204 15.88 4.59 -6.85
CA ARG A 204 14.50 5.01 -7.14
C ARG A 204 13.76 4.01 -8.04
N LEU A 205 14.44 3.44 -9.03
CA LEU A 205 13.85 2.38 -9.86
C LEU A 205 13.58 1.11 -9.04
N LEU A 206 14.52 0.70 -8.19
CA LEU A 206 14.29 -0.42 -7.26
C LEU A 206 13.10 -0.15 -6.32
N LEU A 207 12.95 1.08 -5.84
CA LEU A 207 11.79 1.46 -5.03
C LEU A 207 10.49 1.32 -5.84
N ALA A 208 10.46 1.76 -7.10
CA ALA A 208 9.29 1.61 -7.96
C ALA A 208 8.92 0.13 -8.15
N ASP A 209 9.89 -0.74 -8.41
CA ASP A 209 9.69 -2.19 -8.52
C ASP A 209 9.09 -2.77 -7.22
N MET A 210 9.63 -2.38 -6.04
CA MET A 210 9.10 -2.82 -4.74
C MET A 210 7.65 -2.37 -4.49
N LEU A 211 7.27 -1.18 -4.97
CA LEU A 211 5.89 -0.70 -4.87
C LEU A 211 4.94 -1.46 -5.81
N VAL A 212 5.43 -1.86 -6.98
CA VAL A 212 4.69 -2.75 -7.90
C VAL A 212 4.47 -4.11 -7.25
N GLU A 213 5.52 -4.72 -6.68
CA GLU A 213 5.42 -5.99 -5.95
C GLU A 213 4.43 -5.91 -4.78
N GLU A 214 4.44 -4.82 -4.02
CA GLU A 214 3.51 -4.59 -2.91
C GLU A 214 2.06 -4.62 -3.38
N ARG A 215 1.74 -3.92 -4.47
CA ARG A 215 0.36 -3.92 -5.02
C ARG A 215 -0.04 -5.27 -5.60
N GLU A 216 0.89 -5.98 -6.26
CA GLU A 216 0.66 -7.30 -6.84
C GLU A 216 0.43 -8.36 -5.76
N ALA A 217 1.10 -8.22 -4.61
CA ALA A 217 0.87 -9.03 -3.42
C ALA A 217 -0.49 -8.72 -2.72
N GLY A 218 -1.24 -7.74 -3.22
CA GLY A 218 -2.55 -7.33 -2.68
C GLY A 218 -2.47 -6.28 -1.57
N GLY A 219 -1.30 -5.76 -1.25
CA GLY A 219 -1.10 -4.59 -0.40
C GLY A 219 -1.61 -3.32 -1.08
N ALA A 220 -1.76 -2.24 -0.34
CA ALA A 220 -2.06 -0.92 -0.89
C ALA A 220 -1.00 0.09 -0.47
N VAL A 221 -0.73 1.05 -1.36
CA VAL A 221 0.24 2.12 -1.10
C VAL A 221 -0.43 3.48 -1.25
N LEU A 222 -0.29 4.32 -0.23
CA LEU A 222 -0.66 5.73 -0.26
C LEU A 222 0.64 6.53 -0.18
N MET A 223 1.02 7.21 -1.25
CA MET A 223 2.31 7.91 -1.27
C MET A 223 2.19 9.36 -1.75
N VAL A 224 3.08 10.20 -1.26
CA VAL A 224 3.42 11.48 -1.89
C VAL A 224 4.67 11.25 -2.70
N SER A 225 4.67 11.63 -3.96
CA SER A 225 5.87 11.60 -4.80
C SER A 225 5.92 12.79 -5.75
N HIS A 226 7.14 13.26 -6.02
CA HIS A 226 7.46 14.24 -7.05
C HIS A 226 8.28 13.65 -8.20
N ASP A 227 8.52 12.34 -8.16
CA ASP A 227 9.27 11.63 -9.18
C ASP A 227 8.33 11.06 -10.24
N PRO A 228 8.36 11.56 -11.49
CA PRO A 228 7.48 11.09 -12.54
C PRO A 228 7.73 9.60 -12.90
N GLU A 229 8.99 9.12 -12.84
CA GLU A 229 9.32 7.72 -13.14
C GLU A 229 8.66 6.77 -12.12
N ILE A 230 8.69 7.11 -10.83
CA ILE A 230 8.03 6.29 -9.77
C ILE A 230 6.51 6.32 -9.92
N VAL A 231 5.92 7.48 -10.23
CA VAL A 231 4.48 7.60 -10.40
C VAL A 231 4.02 6.83 -11.63
N GLU A 232 4.74 6.92 -12.76
CA GLU A 232 4.43 6.21 -13.98
C GLU A 232 4.45 4.68 -13.78
N GLU A 233 5.49 4.16 -13.10
CA GLU A 233 5.70 2.73 -12.94
C GLU A 233 4.78 2.11 -11.88
N ALA A 234 4.68 2.75 -10.72
CA ALA A 234 4.03 2.13 -9.56
C ALA A 234 2.57 2.53 -9.39
N ALA A 235 2.16 3.79 -9.69
CA ALA A 235 0.83 4.27 -9.37
C ALA A 235 -0.27 3.60 -10.22
N THR A 236 -1.43 3.37 -9.61
CA THR A 236 -2.66 3.00 -10.30
C THR A 236 -3.56 4.19 -10.51
N ASP A 237 -3.48 5.16 -9.61
CA ASP A 237 -4.30 6.36 -9.59
C ASP A 237 -3.48 7.53 -9.03
N VAL A 238 -3.85 8.76 -9.39
CA VAL A 238 -3.19 9.97 -8.91
C VAL A 238 -4.22 10.92 -8.33
N LEU A 239 -3.94 11.50 -7.17
CA LEU A 239 -4.69 12.59 -6.57
C LEU A 239 -3.88 13.88 -6.70
N LEU A 240 -4.32 14.81 -7.53
CA LEU A 240 -3.79 16.17 -7.53
C LEU A 240 -4.30 16.90 -6.29
N VAL A 241 -3.37 17.42 -5.48
CA VAL A 241 -3.68 18.14 -4.24
C VAL A 241 -3.35 19.62 -4.42
N GLY A 242 -4.32 20.48 -4.14
CA GLY A 242 -4.16 21.93 -4.28
C GLY A 242 -5.42 22.70 -4.02
N ARG A 243 -5.56 23.86 -4.69
CA ARG A 243 -6.79 24.68 -4.67
C ARG A 243 -7.96 24.00 -5.37
N ASP A 244 -7.65 23.07 -6.25
CA ASP A 244 -8.58 22.17 -6.93
C ASP A 244 -8.03 20.76 -6.74
N THR A 245 -8.59 20.04 -5.75
CA THR A 245 -8.17 18.66 -5.44
C THR A 245 -9.05 17.69 -6.21
N ARG A 246 -8.44 16.85 -7.07
CA ARG A 246 -9.16 15.91 -7.92
C ARG A 246 -8.33 14.69 -8.30
N MET A 247 -9.03 13.62 -8.64
CA MET A 247 -8.41 12.42 -9.22
C MET A 247 -7.96 12.69 -10.65
N LEU A 248 -6.82 12.15 -11.02
CA LEU A 248 -6.22 12.17 -12.36
C LEU A 248 -5.92 10.73 -12.81
N SER A 249 -5.80 10.54 -14.11
CA SER A 249 -5.10 9.36 -14.63
C SER A 249 -3.60 9.43 -14.30
N VAL A 250 -2.90 8.30 -14.35
CA VAL A 250 -1.44 8.27 -14.15
C VAL A 250 -0.73 9.18 -15.16
N ASP A 251 -1.10 9.09 -16.45
CA ASP A 251 -0.52 9.91 -17.52
C ASP A 251 -0.71 11.42 -17.28
N ASP A 252 -1.89 11.84 -16.79
CA ASP A 252 -2.15 13.25 -16.46
C ASP A 252 -1.37 13.68 -15.22
N GLY A 253 -1.21 12.78 -14.24
CA GLY A 253 -0.41 13.02 -13.04
C GLY A 253 1.08 13.20 -13.36
N VAL A 254 1.63 12.32 -14.19
CA VAL A 254 3.03 12.40 -14.66
C VAL A 254 3.26 13.72 -15.42
N ARG A 255 2.38 14.06 -16.37
CA ARG A 255 2.47 15.34 -17.09
C ARG A 255 2.40 16.55 -16.14
N ALA A 256 1.52 16.50 -15.14
CA ALA A 256 1.42 17.57 -14.15
C ALA A 256 2.73 17.75 -13.37
N ILE A 257 3.43 16.66 -13.01
CA ILE A 257 4.73 16.72 -12.34
C ILE A 257 5.79 17.33 -13.29
N GLU A 258 5.88 16.86 -14.52
CA GLU A 258 6.85 17.32 -15.52
C GLU A 258 6.67 18.81 -15.91
N GLU A 259 5.43 19.27 -16.00
CA GLU A 259 5.08 20.67 -16.27
C GLU A 259 5.27 21.59 -15.06
N GLY A 260 5.69 21.04 -13.91
CA GLY A 260 5.95 21.77 -12.68
C GLY A 260 4.71 22.14 -11.90
N LEU A 261 3.63 21.36 -12.02
CA LEU A 261 2.42 21.46 -11.19
C LEU A 261 1.84 22.90 -11.16
N ARG A 262 1.59 23.50 -12.33
CA ARG A 262 1.07 24.87 -12.50
C ARG A 262 -0.42 24.96 -12.25
#